data_62bb121daf421ea9ace6d92a12f893e9
#
_entry.id   62bb121daf421ea9ace6d92a12f893e9
#
_cell.length_a   1.000
_cell.length_b   1.000
_cell.length_c   1.000
_cell.angle_alpha   90.00
_cell.angle_beta   90.00
_cell.angle_gamma   90.00
#
_symmetry.space_group_name_H-M   'P 1'
#
loop_
_entity.id
_entity.type
_entity.pdbx_description
1 polymer ?
#
loop_
_entity_poly.entity_id
_entity_poly.type
_entity_poly.pdbx_seq_one_letter_code
_entity_poly.pdbx_strand_id
1 'polypeptide(L)'
;MGSACASSFFQFLSITLLLVTLLSMLSTTLASGFSIKEATVQDLQLAFQRKQLTSRKLVEFYLNQIKIQNPVLKGVLEVNPDALAQADRADQERRTKAAGSLSRLHGIPILVKDNIATKDKLNTTAGSFALLGSVVPRDAGVVIKLRKAGAIILGKATLSEWSHYRSIGAPSGWSARGGQGKVCNLLLLLT
;
A
#
# COMPACT_ATOMS: atom_id res chain seq x y z
N MET A 1 -21.41 3.12 67.57
CA MET A 1 -21.11 2.07 66.56
C MET A 1 -21.25 2.57 65.09
N GLY A 2 -21.26 3.89 64.83
CA GLY A 2 -21.50 4.45 63.48
C GLY A 2 -20.24 4.89 62.72
N SER A 3 -19.05 5.02 63.32
CA SER A 3 -17.90 5.63 62.62
C SER A 3 -17.01 4.61 61.86
N ALA A 4 -17.03 3.33 62.22
CA ALA A 4 -16.22 2.31 61.53
C ALA A 4 -16.82 1.91 60.17
N CYS A 5 -18.13 1.96 59.99
CA CYS A 5 -18.80 1.58 58.75
C CYS A 5 -18.60 2.63 57.61
N ALA A 6 -18.57 3.93 57.99
CA ALA A 6 -18.31 5.00 57.02
C ALA A 6 -16.90 4.99 56.48
N SER A 7 -15.89 4.67 57.33
CA SER A 7 -14.49 4.59 56.89
C SER A 7 -14.24 3.47 55.87
N SER A 8 -14.83 2.30 56.08
CA SER A 8 -14.71 1.19 55.11
C SER A 8 -15.36 1.50 53.79
N PHE A 9 -16.50 2.18 53.75
CA PHE A 9 -17.19 2.57 52.52
C PHE A 9 -16.38 3.56 51.68
N PHE A 10 -15.76 4.55 52.33
CA PHE A 10 -14.85 5.50 51.65
C PHE A 10 -13.58 4.82 51.08
N GLN A 11 -13.04 3.84 51.81
CA GLN A 11 -11.88 3.07 51.31
C GLN A 11 -12.25 2.22 50.10
N PHE A 12 -13.38 1.52 50.08
CA PHE A 12 -13.86 0.76 48.93
C PHE A 12 -14.11 1.66 47.72
N LEU A 13 -14.72 2.82 47.88
CA LEU A 13 -14.97 3.79 46.83
C LEU A 13 -13.65 4.32 46.23
N SER A 14 -12.64 4.59 47.07
CA SER A 14 -11.32 5.07 46.65
C SER A 14 -10.58 4.01 45.84
N ILE A 15 -10.63 2.75 46.27
CA ILE A 15 -9.94 1.62 45.59
C ILE A 15 -10.62 1.36 44.23
N THR A 16 -11.93 1.36 44.14
CA THR A 16 -12.66 1.18 42.89
C THR A 16 -12.38 2.31 41.88
N LEU A 17 -12.34 3.57 42.36
CA LEU A 17 -12.01 4.72 41.53
C LEU A 17 -10.57 4.62 40.99
N LEU A 18 -9.62 4.19 41.84
CA LEU A 18 -8.21 3.99 41.45
C LEU A 18 -8.06 2.87 40.42
N LEU A 19 -8.80 1.76 40.57
CA LEU A 19 -8.82 0.65 39.62
C LEU A 19 -9.41 1.06 38.27
N VAL A 20 -10.49 1.85 38.25
CA VAL A 20 -11.11 2.36 37.03
C VAL A 20 -10.19 3.34 36.30
N THR A 21 -9.50 4.22 37.04
CA THR A 21 -8.52 5.16 36.45
C THR A 21 -7.28 4.41 35.93
N LEU A 22 -6.80 3.39 36.65
CA LEU A 22 -5.68 2.55 36.18
C LEU A 22 -6.05 1.76 34.92
N LEU A 23 -7.25 1.21 34.86
CA LEU A 23 -7.78 0.49 33.69
C LEU A 23 -7.98 1.41 32.49
N SER A 24 -8.44 2.65 32.69
CA SER A 24 -8.56 3.67 31.65
C SER A 24 -7.19 4.13 31.13
N MET A 25 -6.20 4.28 31.99
CA MET A 25 -4.81 4.60 31.62
C MET A 25 -4.16 3.45 30.85
N LEU A 26 -4.43 2.19 31.21
CA LEU A 26 -3.91 1.02 30.49
C LEU A 26 -4.50 0.90 29.08
N SER A 27 -5.75 1.34 28.90
CA SER A 27 -6.44 1.34 27.59
C SER A 27 -5.88 2.39 26.62
N THR A 28 -5.34 3.50 27.11
CA THR A 28 -4.79 4.58 26.29
C THR A 28 -3.37 4.31 25.78
N THR A 29 -2.61 3.42 26.43
CA THR A 29 -1.24 3.09 26.01
C THR A 29 -1.16 2.05 24.89
N LEU A 30 -2.26 1.40 24.51
CA LEU A 30 -2.31 0.36 23.46
C LEU A 30 -2.78 0.85 22.08
N ALA A 31 -3.09 2.12 21.91
CA ALA A 31 -3.47 2.69 20.61
C ALA A 31 -2.26 3.32 19.90
N SER A 32 -1.20 2.56 19.67
CA SER A 32 -0.26 2.92 18.62
C SER A 32 -0.98 2.77 17.28
N GLY A 33 -1.40 3.90 16.69
CA GLY A 33 -2.11 3.91 15.41
C GLY A 33 -1.27 3.18 14.36
N PHE A 34 -1.90 2.28 13.60
CA PHE A 34 -1.23 1.57 12.51
C PHE A 34 -0.67 2.57 11.49
N SER A 35 0.62 2.44 11.16
CA SER A 35 1.28 3.23 10.12
C SER A 35 1.42 2.41 8.84
N ILE A 36 1.01 2.98 7.71
CA ILE A 36 1.21 2.37 6.39
C ILE A 36 2.67 2.49 5.96
N LYS A 37 3.37 3.54 6.43
CA LYS A 37 4.76 3.79 6.06
C LYS A 37 5.65 2.65 6.55
N GLU A 38 6.38 2.04 5.61
CA GLU A 38 7.29 0.91 5.83
C GLU A 38 6.62 -0.39 6.35
N ALA A 39 5.27 -0.46 6.28
CA ALA A 39 4.54 -1.66 6.68
C ALA A 39 4.83 -2.83 5.74
N THR A 40 5.07 -4.00 6.31
CA THR A 40 5.19 -5.24 5.54
C THR A 40 3.82 -5.70 5.03
N VAL A 41 3.80 -6.60 4.03
CA VAL A 41 2.55 -7.22 3.55
C VAL A 41 1.80 -7.90 4.70
N GLN A 42 2.51 -8.48 5.66
CA GLN A 42 1.90 -9.11 6.82
C GLN A 42 1.23 -8.09 7.74
N ASP A 43 1.88 -6.96 8.01
CA ASP A 43 1.30 -5.88 8.83
C ASP A 43 0.05 -5.30 8.17
N LEU A 44 0.07 -5.10 6.84
CA LEU A 44 -1.08 -4.65 6.07
C LEU A 44 -2.25 -5.64 6.17
N GLN A 45 -1.98 -6.95 6.05
CA GLN A 45 -3.02 -7.98 6.17
C GLN A 45 -3.61 -8.03 7.59
N LEU A 46 -2.78 -7.89 8.63
CA LEU A 46 -3.26 -7.79 10.00
C LEU A 46 -4.11 -6.53 10.23
N ALA A 47 -3.72 -5.39 9.64
CA ALA A 47 -4.49 -4.15 9.72
C ALA A 47 -5.85 -4.28 9.01
N PHE A 48 -5.92 -5.00 7.87
CA PHE A 48 -7.18 -5.33 7.22
C PHE A 48 -8.09 -6.20 8.09
N GLN A 49 -7.53 -7.26 8.71
CA GLN A 49 -8.27 -8.15 9.61
C GLN A 49 -8.82 -7.39 10.84
N ARG A 50 -8.03 -6.48 11.39
CA ARG A 50 -8.40 -5.63 12.54
C ARG A 50 -9.30 -4.46 12.17
N LYS A 51 -9.68 -4.32 10.88
CA LYS A 51 -10.48 -3.19 10.36
C LYS A 51 -9.84 -1.81 10.59
N GLN A 52 -8.53 -1.75 10.78
CA GLN A 52 -7.75 -0.52 10.94
C GLN A 52 -7.44 0.12 9.58
N LEU A 53 -7.41 -0.68 8.52
CA LEU A 53 -7.08 -0.28 7.16
C LEU A 53 -8.07 -0.89 6.16
N THR A 54 -8.28 -0.21 5.03
CA THR A 54 -8.97 -0.74 3.85
C THR A 54 -8.03 -0.71 2.66
N SER A 55 -8.27 -1.57 1.66
CA SER A 55 -7.52 -1.54 0.39
C SER A 55 -7.68 -0.17 -0.29
N ARG A 56 -8.86 0.44 -0.19
CA ARG A 56 -9.13 1.79 -0.69
C ARG A 56 -8.18 2.82 -0.08
N LYS A 57 -8.09 2.89 1.25
CA LYS A 57 -7.18 3.81 1.96
C LYS A 57 -5.71 3.55 1.63
N LEU A 58 -5.33 2.27 1.49
CA LEU A 58 -3.97 1.90 1.12
C LEU A 58 -3.59 2.39 -0.29
N VAL A 59 -4.48 2.20 -1.26
CA VAL A 59 -4.28 2.68 -2.63
C VAL A 59 -4.24 4.22 -2.67
N GLU A 60 -5.15 4.91 -1.99
CA GLU A 60 -5.15 6.37 -1.87
C GLU A 60 -3.83 6.90 -1.29
N PHE A 61 -3.32 6.25 -0.24
CA PHE A 61 -2.03 6.60 0.35
C PHE A 61 -0.90 6.52 -0.68
N TYR A 62 -0.76 5.40 -1.41
CA TYR A 62 0.32 5.25 -2.40
C TYR A 62 0.13 6.15 -3.62
N LEU A 63 -1.10 6.39 -4.09
CA LEU A 63 -1.35 7.36 -5.16
C LEU A 63 -0.91 8.76 -4.74
N ASN A 64 -1.16 9.16 -3.50
CA ASN A 64 -0.70 10.43 -2.97
C ASN A 64 0.84 10.47 -2.85
N GLN A 65 1.49 9.40 -2.38
CA GLN A 65 2.95 9.31 -2.36
C GLN A 65 3.56 9.43 -3.77
N ILE A 66 2.97 8.78 -4.76
CA ILE A 66 3.38 8.90 -6.16
C ILE A 66 3.26 10.36 -6.61
N LYS A 67 2.12 11.01 -6.36
CA LYS A 67 1.90 12.41 -6.73
C LYS A 67 2.96 13.36 -6.14
N ILE A 68 3.35 13.15 -4.89
CA ILE A 68 4.32 13.99 -4.18
C ILE A 68 5.75 13.70 -4.62
N GLN A 69 6.14 12.43 -4.72
CA GLN A 69 7.54 12.03 -4.89
C GLN A 69 7.95 11.84 -6.34
N ASN A 70 7.01 11.45 -7.22
CA ASN A 70 7.34 11.09 -8.60
C ASN A 70 7.91 12.24 -9.45
N PRO A 71 7.57 13.53 -9.25
CA PRO A 71 8.23 14.63 -9.94
C PRO A 71 9.75 14.64 -9.74
N VAL A 72 10.23 14.17 -8.59
CA VAL A 72 11.66 14.07 -8.26
C VAL A 72 12.24 12.72 -8.64
N LEU A 73 11.57 11.63 -8.24
CA LEU A 73 12.08 10.25 -8.39
C LEU A 73 11.91 9.72 -9.81
N LYS A 74 10.86 10.13 -10.52
CA LYS A 74 10.50 9.61 -11.85
C LYS A 74 10.42 8.09 -11.89
N GLY A 75 9.88 7.50 -10.80
CA GLY A 75 9.80 6.05 -10.62
C GLY A 75 8.56 5.41 -11.23
N VAL A 76 7.52 6.20 -11.53
CA VAL A 76 6.23 5.72 -12.06
C VAL A 76 5.92 6.45 -13.35
N LEU A 77 5.71 5.68 -14.43
CA LEU A 77 5.35 6.21 -15.75
C LEU A 77 3.87 6.49 -15.88
N GLU A 78 3.04 5.63 -15.32
CA GLU A 78 1.60 5.66 -15.52
C GLU A 78 0.89 5.04 -14.32
N VAL A 79 -0.17 5.68 -13.85
CA VAL A 79 -1.01 5.21 -12.75
C VAL A 79 -2.26 4.57 -13.32
N ASN A 80 -2.69 3.45 -12.76
CA ASN A 80 -3.89 2.75 -13.19
C ASN A 80 -5.16 3.55 -12.83
N PRO A 81 -5.94 4.00 -13.81
CA PRO A 81 -7.17 4.75 -13.55
C PRO A 81 -8.22 3.93 -12.82
N ASP A 82 -8.15 2.60 -12.88
CA ASP A 82 -9.10 1.70 -12.23
C ASP A 82 -8.62 1.21 -10.85
N ALA A 83 -7.47 1.68 -10.34
CA ALA A 83 -6.88 1.21 -9.09
C ALA A 83 -7.84 1.37 -7.89
N LEU A 84 -8.51 2.51 -7.78
CA LEU A 84 -9.47 2.76 -6.70
C LEU A 84 -10.70 1.86 -6.79
N ALA A 85 -11.25 1.66 -7.99
CA ALA A 85 -12.37 0.74 -8.19
C ALA A 85 -11.99 -0.72 -7.90
N GLN A 86 -10.73 -1.11 -8.20
CA GLN A 86 -10.21 -2.43 -7.83
C GLN A 86 -10.08 -2.57 -6.31
N ALA A 87 -9.65 -1.51 -5.62
CA ALA A 87 -9.55 -1.47 -4.18
C ALA A 87 -10.92 -1.62 -3.48
N ASP A 88 -11.93 -0.90 -3.99
CA ASP A 88 -13.31 -1.01 -3.48
C ASP A 88 -13.85 -2.44 -3.62
N ARG A 89 -13.60 -3.09 -4.77
CA ARG A 89 -13.98 -4.50 -4.98
C ARG A 89 -13.26 -5.42 -3.99
N ALA A 90 -11.96 -5.22 -3.76
CA ALA A 90 -11.20 -6.01 -2.79
C ALA A 90 -11.74 -5.86 -1.37
N ASP A 91 -12.14 -4.65 -0.98
CA ASP A 91 -12.77 -4.39 0.32
C ASP A 91 -14.14 -5.05 0.44
N GLN A 92 -14.93 -5.06 -0.64
CA GLN A 92 -16.21 -5.75 -0.69
C GLN A 92 -16.04 -7.28 -0.59
N GLU A 93 -15.10 -7.85 -1.35
CA GLU A 93 -14.79 -9.27 -1.29
C GLU A 93 -14.35 -9.70 0.11
N ARG A 94 -13.56 -8.88 0.79
CA ARG A 94 -13.11 -9.15 2.17
C ARG A 94 -14.26 -9.16 3.17
N ARG A 95 -15.33 -8.40 2.92
CA ARG A 95 -16.53 -8.40 3.77
C ARG A 95 -17.42 -9.62 3.55
N THR A 96 -17.41 -10.20 2.35
CA THR A 96 -18.34 -11.27 1.95
C THR A 96 -17.73 -12.66 2.00
N LYS A 97 -16.41 -12.80 1.89
CA LYS A 97 -15.73 -14.10 1.86
C LYS A 97 -15.34 -14.55 3.28
N ALA A 98 -15.29 -15.89 3.45
CA ALA A 98 -14.87 -16.50 4.71
C ALA A 98 -13.44 -16.07 5.10
N ALA A 99 -13.20 -15.92 6.40
CA ALA A 99 -11.87 -15.61 6.93
C ALA A 99 -10.86 -16.68 6.47
N GLY A 100 -9.68 -16.22 6.03
CA GLY A 100 -8.61 -17.12 5.55
C GLY A 100 -8.75 -17.63 4.11
N SER A 101 -9.86 -17.36 3.41
CA SER A 101 -10.06 -17.79 2.02
C SER A 101 -9.35 -16.90 0.99
N LEU A 102 -8.88 -15.73 1.39
CA LEU A 102 -8.22 -14.76 0.52
C LEU A 102 -6.70 -14.90 0.57
N SER A 103 -6.07 -14.68 -0.58
CA SER A 103 -4.60 -14.69 -0.69
C SER A 103 -3.96 -13.59 0.17
N ARG A 104 -2.71 -13.80 0.58
CA ARG A 104 -1.90 -12.79 1.29
C ARG A 104 -1.65 -11.51 0.48
N LEU A 105 -1.80 -11.55 -0.84
CA LEU A 105 -1.68 -10.37 -1.72
C LEU A 105 -3.03 -9.71 -2.00
N HIS A 106 -4.13 -10.23 -1.47
CA HIS A 106 -5.45 -9.67 -1.74
C HIS A 106 -5.59 -8.23 -1.22
N GLY A 107 -5.92 -7.32 -2.13
CA GLY A 107 -6.08 -5.89 -1.83
C GLY A 107 -4.77 -5.13 -1.66
N ILE A 108 -3.62 -5.73 -1.96
CA ILE A 108 -2.30 -5.10 -1.91
C ILE A 108 -1.99 -4.44 -3.25
N PRO A 109 -1.68 -3.13 -3.30
CA PRO A 109 -1.27 -2.44 -4.52
C PRO A 109 0.16 -2.81 -4.91
N ILE A 110 0.36 -3.05 -6.21
CA ILE A 110 1.64 -3.46 -6.79
C ILE A 110 1.92 -2.62 -8.04
N LEU A 111 3.13 -2.09 -8.14
CA LEU A 111 3.66 -1.53 -9.38
C LEU A 111 4.29 -2.65 -10.19
N VAL A 112 4.01 -2.68 -11.50
CA VAL A 112 4.67 -3.57 -12.45
C VAL A 112 5.51 -2.75 -13.42
N LYS A 113 6.67 -3.29 -13.79
CA LYS A 113 7.57 -2.61 -14.71
C LYS A 113 6.91 -2.41 -16.08
N ASP A 114 7.18 -1.30 -16.77
CA ASP A 114 6.47 -0.91 -17.99
C ASP A 114 6.73 -1.82 -19.21
N ASN A 115 7.65 -2.79 -19.11
CA ASN A 115 7.83 -3.87 -20.07
C ASN A 115 7.05 -5.15 -19.73
N ILE A 116 6.30 -5.18 -18.62
CA ILE A 116 5.44 -6.30 -18.24
C ILE A 116 4.03 -6.04 -18.76
N ALA A 117 3.56 -6.89 -19.66
CA ALA A 117 2.27 -6.73 -20.34
C ALA A 117 1.10 -6.77 -19.35
N THR A 118 0.26 -5.73 -19.39
CA THR A 118 -1.03 -5.67 -18.70
C THR A 118 -2.12 -5.36 -19.71
N LYS A 119 -3.10 -6.26 -19.87
CA LYS A 119 -4.25 -6.05 -20.75
C LYS A 119 -5.35 -5.31 -19.99
N ASP A 120 -5.15 -4.02 -19.83
CA ASP A 120 -6.07 -3.09 -19.18
C ASP A 120 -5.94 -1.69 -19.81
N LYS A 121 -6.22 -0.63 -19.07
CA LYS A 121 -6.10 0.74 -19.56
C LYS A 121 -4.67 1.30 -19.50
N LEU A 122 -3.73 0.55 -18.89
CA LEU A 122 -2.33 0.95 -18.82
C LEU A 122 -1.60 0.59 -20.11
N ASN A 123 -0.72 1.48 -20.55
CA ASN A 123 0.18 1.19 -21.65
C ASN A 123 1.29 0.22 -21.22
N THR A 124 1.82 -0.54 -22.15
CA THR A 124 3.03 -1.36 -21.98
C THR A 124 4.02 -0.96 -23.05
N THR A 125 4.97 -0.09 -22.72
CA THR A 125 5.78 0.60 -23.72
C THR A 125 7.28 0.37 -23.61
N ALA A 126 7.74 -0.36 -22.60
CA ALA A 126 9.17 -0.49 -22.31
C ALA A 126 9.89 0.88 -22.24
N GLY A 127 9.20 1.92 -21.76
CA GLY A 127 9.72 3.28 -21.65
C GLY A 127 9.75 4.07 -22.95
N SER A 128 9.34 3.49 -24.09
CA SER A 128 9.44 4.10 -25.41
C SER A 128 8.13 4.73 -25.88
N PHE A 129 8.20 5.88 -26.53
CA PHE A 129 7.05 6.48 -27.22
C PHE A 129 6.58 5.68 -28.43
N ALA A 130 7.45 4.84 -29.03
CA ALA A 130 7.09 4.03 -30.20
C ALA A 130 5.97 3.01 -29.91
N LEU A 131 5.80 2.60 -28.65
CA LEU A 131 4.75 1.67 -28.22
C LEU A 131 3.60 2.34 -27.49
N LEU A 132 3.58 3.66 -27.39
CA LEU A 132 2.48 4.38 -26.75
C LEU A 132 1.19 4.15 -27.52
N GLY A 133 0.12 3.74 -26.82
CA GLY A 133 -1.16 3.39 -27.41
C GLY A 133 -1.23 1.97 -27.99
N SER A 134 -0.14 1.20 -27.97
CA SER A 134 -0.20 -0.20 -28.40
C SER A 134 -0.97 -1.04 -27.37
N VAL A 135 -1.83 -1.94 -27.88
CA VAL A 135 -2.65 -2.83 -27.05
C VAL A 135 -2.02 -4.22 -27.03
N VAL A 136 -1.62 -4.66 -25.83
CA VAL A 136 -1.10 -6.02 -25.66
C VAL A 136 -2.20 -7.06 -25.80
N PRO A 137 -1.94 -8.24 -26.40
CA PRO A 137 -2.97 -9.26 -26.64
C PRO A 137 -3.47 -9.92 -25.35
N ARG A 138 -2.63 -9.98 -24.32
CA ARG A 138 -2.93 -10.63 -23.03
C ARG A 138 -2.05 -10.07 -21.90
N ASP A 139 -2.46 -10.34 -20.65
CA ASP A 139 -1.59 -10.15 -19.49
C ASP A 139 -0.36 -11.06 -19.56
N ALA A 140 0.77 -10.59 -19.06
CA ALA A 140 1.93 -11.45 -18.77
C ALA A 140 1.56 -12.49 -17.70
N GLY A 141 2.20 -13.66 -17.73
CA GLY A 141 1.91 -14.76 -16.80
C GLY A 141 2.02 -14.36 -15.32
N VAL A 142 2.95 -13.48 -14.98
CA VAL A 142 3.06 -12.92 -13.62
C VAL A 142 1.86 -12.04 -13.25
N VAL A 143 1.36 -11.23 -14.18
CA VAL A 143 0.19 -10.35 -13.97
C VAL A 143 -1.07 -11.19 -13.75
N ILE A 144 -1.25 -12.26 -14.54
CA ILE A 144 -2.37 -13.22 -14.35
C ILE A 144 -2.34 -13.77 -12.92
N LYS A 145 -1.16 -14.20 -12.45
CA LYS A 145 -1.00 -14.75 -11.09
C LYS A 145 -1.28 -13.68 -10.01
N LEU A 146 -0.79 -12.46 -10.19
CA LEU A 146 -1.04 -11.34 -9.27
C LEU A 146 -2.53 -11.00 -9.18
N ARG A 147 -3.22 -10.87 -10.32
CA ARG A 147 -4.67 -10.61 -10.36
C ARG A 147 -5.46 -11.76 -9.73
N LYS A 148 -5.09 -13.03 -10.00
CA LYS A 148 -5.70 -14.19 -9.37
C LYS A 148 -5.52 -14.20 -7.85
N ALA A 149 -4.39 -13.69 -7.36
CA ALA A 149 -4.14 -13.50 -5.93
C ALA A 149 -4.87 -12.28 -5.34
N GLY A 150 -5.62 -11.52 -6.14
CA GLY A 150 -6.36 -10.33 -5.69
C GLY A 150 -5.48 -9.09 -5.49
N ALA A 151 -4.25 -9.08 -6.00
CA ALA A 151 -3.41 -7.89 -5.99
C ALA A 151 -3.97 -6.82 -6.93
N ILE A 152 -3.77 -5.55 -6.57
CA ILE A 152 -4.22 -4.39 -7.33
C ILE A 152 -3.04 -3.87 -8.15
N ILE A 153 -3.14 -3.86 -9.47
CA ILE A 153 -2.10 -3.24 -10.30
C ILE A 153 -2.25 -1.73 -10.19
N LEU A 154 -1.32 -1.10 -9.45
CA LEU A 154 -1.36 0.33 -9.15
C LEU A 154 -0.90 1.18 -10.33
N GLY A 155 0.03 0.67 -11.16
CA GLY A 155 0.57 1.40 -12.29
C GLY A 155 1.81 0.74 -12.88
N LYS A 156 2.46 1.48 -13.77
CA LYS A 156 3.67 1.10 -14.48
C LYS A 156 4.90 1.79 -13.90
N ALA A 157 5.84 1.01 -13.40
CA ALA A 157 7.12 1.52 -12.94
C ALA A 157 8.05 1.81 -14.13
N THR A 158 8.88 2.84 -13.97
CA THR A 158 9.91 3.23 -14.93
C THR A 158 10.98 2.15 -15.10
N LEU A 159 11.74 2.25 -16.18
CA LEU A 159 12.85 1.35 -16.51
C LEU A 159 13.84 2.07 -17.44
N SER A 160 15.02 1.48 -17.62
CA SER A 160 15.87 1.82 -18.75
C SER A 160 15.15 1.45 -20.04
N GLU A 161 15.09 2.35 -21.02
CA GLU A 161 14.35 2.14 -22.27
C GLU A 161 14.74 0.80 -22.92
N TRP A 162 13.73 -0.01 -23.29
CA TRP A 162 13.91 -1.36 -23.81
C TRP A 162 14.81 -2.26 -22.94
N SER A 163 14.90 -1.97 -21.63
CA SER A 163 15.78 -2.71 -20.69
C SER A 163 17.25 -2.75 -21.14
N HIS A 164 17.75 -1.65 -21.73
CA HIS A 164 19.08 -1.53 -22.36
C HIS A 164 19.30 -2.38 -23.63
N TYR A 165 18.30 -3.07 -24.11
CA TYR A 165 18.47 -3.95 -25.27
C TYR A 165 18.99 -3.23 -26.53
N ARG A 166 18.57 -1.96 -26.75
CA ARG A 166 18.93 -1.16 -27.94
C ARG A 166 20.24 -0.39 -27.81
N SER A 167 20.71 -0.12 -26.60
CA SER A 167 21.91 0.69 -26.38
C SER A 167 22.55 0.38 -25.04
N ILE A 168 23.75 -0.16 -25.07
CA ILE A 168 24.55 -0.39 -23.86
C ILE A 168 25.10 0.92 -23.29
N GLY A 169 25.30 1.96 -24.14
CA GLY A 169 25.83 3.26 -23.74
C GLY A 169 24.78 4.24 -23.16
N ALA A 170 23.48 3.89 -23.18
CA ALA A 170 22.46 4.75 -22.60
C ALA A 170 22.53 4.72 -21.05
N PRO A 171 22.21 5.83 -20.36
CA PRO A 171 22.20 5.85 -18.90
C PRO A 171 21.22 4.85 -18.31
N SER A 172 21.65 4.10 -17.28
CA SER A 172 20.75 3.22 -16.53
C SER A 172 19.61 4.01 -15.91
N GLY A 173 18.37 3.48 -16.03
CA GLY A 173 17.17 4.12 -15.50
C GLY A 173 16.62 5.27 -16.36
N TRP A 174 17.23 5.56 -17.51
CA TRP A 174 16.69 6.54 -18.45
C TRP A 174 15.74 5.88 -19.46
N SER A 175 14.65 6.58 -19.75
CA SER A 175 13.76 6.25 -20.86
C SER A 175 13.15 7.50 -21.47
N ALA A 176 12.77 7.45 -22.75
CA ALA A 176 12.15 8.59 -23.43
C ALA A 176 10.87 9.04 -22.73
N ARG A 177 10.02 8.12 -22.27
CA ARG A 177 8.78 8.44 -21.56
C ARG A 177 8.99 8.91 -20.12
N GLY A 178 9.94 8.31 -19.40
CA GLY A 178 10.13 8.57 -17.96
C GLY A 178 11.22 9.58 -17.63
N GLY A 179 12.11 9.86 -18.58
CA GLY A 179 13.36 10.58 -18.31
C GLY A 179 14.30 9.75 -17.44
N GLN A 180 15.17 10.40 -16.70
CA GLN A 180 16.11 9.75 -15.79
C GLN A 180 15.44 9.43 -14.46
N GLY A 181 15.17 8.16 -14.19
CA GLY A 181 14.75 7.67 -12.88
C GLY A 181 15.86 7.87 -11.85
N LYS A 182 15.47 8.22 -10.62
CA LYS A 182 16.41 8.44 -9.52
C LYS A 182 16.23 7.35 -8.46
N VAL A 183 17.35 6.89 -7.90
CA VAL A 183 17.34 6.04 -6.71
C VAL A 183 17.16 6.95 -5.51
N CYS A 184 16.27 6.57 -4.60
CA CYS A 184 16.13 7.24 -3.31
C CYS A 184 17.40 6.95 -2.50
N ASN A 185 18.35 7.89 -2.45
CA ASN A 185 19.47 7.82 -1.53
C ASN A 185 18.95 8.15 -0.13
N LEU A 186 18.89 7.16 0.74
CA LEU A 186 18.48 7.31 2.15
C LEU A 186 19.30 8.37 2.89
N LEU A 187 20.53 8.66 2.43
CA LEU A 187 21.40 9.70 2.96
C LEU A 187 20.89 11.14 2.72
N LEU A 188 20.07 11.38 1.69
CA LEU A 188 19.50 12.71 1.40
C LEU A 188 18.23 13.04 2.18
N LEU A 189 17.69 12.06 2.93
CA LEU A 189 16.51 12.27 3.80
C LEU A 189 16.91 12.53 5.27
N LEU A 190 18.21 12.55 5.59
CA LEU A 190 18.75 12.78 6.93
C LEU A 190 19.46 14.15 7.06
N THR A 191 19.43 14.97 6.03
CA THR A 191 19.86 16.38 6.04
C THR A 191 18.67 17.28 5.80
#